data_c8e7918c94236f43038f5da99e49967f
#
_entry.id   c8e7918c94236f43038f5da99e49967f
#
_cell.length_a   1.000
_cell.length_b   1.000
_cell.length_c   1.000
_cell.angle_alpha   90.00
_cell.angle_beta   90.00
_cell.angle_gamma   90.00
#
_symmetry.space_group_name_H-M   'P 1'
#
loop_
_entity.id
_entity.type
_entity.pdbx_description
1 polymer ?
#
loop_
_entity_poly.entity_id
_entity_poly.type
_entity_poly.pdbx_seq_one_letter_code
_entity_poly.pdbx_strand_id
1 'polypeptide(L)'
;MNCLSRTILFSGLISAFSLGQISPTQVGAANRQPPNVVVIFIDDMGYADIGPFGAKAYPTPHLDRMAREGRKFTDFYVTQAVCSASRAGLLTGCYNVRVGIFGALGPGARHGINASEMTLAEICKQKDYATAIYGKWHLGHHKQFLPMQHGFDDYFG
;
A
#
# COMPACT_ATOMS: atom_id res chain seq x y z
N MET A 1 29.44 -75.33 -11.33
CA MET A 1 30.61 -74.48 -10.98
C MET A 1 30.12 -73.46 -10.00
N ASN A 2 30.48 -73.69 -8.71
CA ASN A 2 30.01 -72.88 -7.56
C ASN A 2 30.84 -71.62 -7.38
N CYS A 3 30.22 -70.49 -7.27
CA CYS A 3 30.87 -69.26 -6.81
C CYS A 3 30.27 -68.87 -5.48
N LEU A 4 31.05 -69.05 -4.41
CA LEU A 4 30.68 -68.70 -3.05
C LEU A 4 30.70 -67.16 -2.86
N SER A 5 29.59 -66.59 -2.44
CA SER A 5 29.47 -65.21 -2.01
C SER A 5 29.86 -65.06 -0.53
N ARG A 6 30.90 -64.32 -0.24
CA ARG A 6 31.34 -64.03 1.11
C ARG A 6 30.58 -62.74 1.57
N THR A 7 29.71 -62.92 2.53
CA THR A 7 29.06 -61.81 3.23
C THR A 7 29.99 -61.25 4.30
N ILE A 8 30.40 -60.00 4.17
CA ILE A 8 31.16 -59.29 5.20
C ILE A 8 30.14 -58.47 6.02
N LEU A 9 29.96 -58.83 7.27
CA LEU A 9 29.19 -58.03 8.26
C LEU A 9 30.08 -56.89 8.76
N PHE A 10 29.71 -55.67 8.45
CA PHE A 10 30.25 -54.49 9.10
C PHE A 10 29.30 -54.09 10.26
N SER A 11 29.73 -54.34 11.48
CA SER A 11 29.09 -53.77 12.69
C SER A 11 29.54 -52.34 12.83
N GLY A 12 28.72 -51.39 12.36
CA GLY A 12 28.91 -49.97 12.61
C GLY A 12 28.15 -49.54 13.84
N LEU A 13 28.86 -49.09 14.89
CA LEU A 13 28.28 -48.40 16.04
C LEU A 13 27.68 -47.09 15.55
N ILE A 14 26.37 -46.97 15.55
CA ILE A 14 25.67 -45.68 15.31
C ILE A 14 25.56 -45.00 16.65
N SER A 15 26.45 -44.01 16.90
CA SER A 15 26.27 -43.03 17.98
C SER A 15 25.08 -42.16 17.65
N ALA A 16 23.99 -42.33 18.39
CA ALA A 16 22.84 -41.42 18.31
C ALA A 16 23.19 -40.05 18.88
N PHE A 17 23.51 -39.12 17.96
CA PHE A 17 23.56 -37.70 18.31
C PHE A 17 22.11 -37.22 18.53
N SER A 18 21.75 -36.98 19.77
CA SER A 18 20.50 -36.35 20.15
C SER A 18 20.52 -34.90 19.68
N LEU A 19 19.95 -34.63 18.50
CA LEU A 19 19.64 -33.26 18.07
C LEU A 19 18.57 -32.69 19.01
N GLY A 20 18.99 -31.86 19.93
CA GLY A 20 18.08 -31.07 20.75
C GLY A 20 17.12 -30.28 19.84
N GLN A 21 15.83 -30.59 19.88
CA GLN A 21 14.80 -29.84 19.19
C GLN A 21 14.76 -28.43 19.78
N ILE A 22 15.30 -27.46 19.06
CA ILE A 22 15.07 -26.04 19.31
C ILE A 22 13.62 -25.77 18.89
N SER A 23 12.71 -25.81 19.83
CA SER A 23 11.33 -25.37 19.61
C SER A 23 11.38 -23.88 19.23
N PRO A 24 10.82 -23.49 18.07
CA PRO A 24 10.71 -22.08 17.76
C PRO A 24 9.84 -21.43 18.85
N THR A 25 10.43 -20.52 19.61
CA THR A 25 9.68 -19.68 20.53
C THR A 25 8.66 -18.93 19.69
N GLN A 26 7.40 -19.32 19.78
CA GLN A 26 6.31 -18.53 19.21
C GLN A 26 6.31 -17.19 19.96
N VAL A 27 6.90 -16.18 19.33
CA VAL A 27 6.70 -14.81 19.75
C VAL A 27 5.21 -14.56 19.54
N GLY A 28 4.47 -14.62 20.63
CA GLY A 28 3.04 -14.36 20.63
C GLY A 28 2.80 -13.03 19.93
N ALA A 29 2.07 -13.05 18.82
CA ALA A 29 1.58 -11.83 18.19
C ALA A 29 0.72 -11.15 19.26
N ALA A 30 1.31 -10.18 19.95
CA ALA A 30 0.55 -9.33 20.85
C ALA A 30 -0.64 -8.83 20.03
N ASN A 31 -1.83 -8.92 20.60
CA ASN A 31 -3.09 -8.45 20.00
C ASN A 31 -3.02 -6.91 19.87
N ARG A 32 -2.19 -6.44 18.92
CA ARG A 32 -2.02 -5.02 18.63
C ARG A 32 -3.19 -4.61 17.78
N GLN A 33 -3.96 -3.69 18.30
CA GLN A 33 -4.97 -3.00 17.50
C GLN A 33 -4.29 -2.45 16.23
N PRO A 34 -4.89 -2.65 15.06
CA PRO A 34 -4.35 -2.10 13.82
C PRO A 34 -4.25 -0.57 13.93
N PRO A 35 -3.17 0.05 13.40
CA PRO A 35 -2.99 1.50 13.49
C PRO A 35 -4.03 2.24 12.64
N ASN A 36 -4.44 3.42 13.07
CA ASN A 36 -5.15 4.35 12.20
C ASN A 36 -4.24 4.82 11.06
N VAL A 37 -4.81 5.00 9.87
CA VAL A 37 -4.09 5.42 8.68
C VAL A 37 -4.67 6.74 8.19
N VAL A 38 -3.82 7.76 8.05
CA VAL A 38 -4.18 9.05 7.47
C VAL A 38 -3.33 9.28 6.23
N VAL A 39 -3.98 9.45 5.08
CA VAL A 39 -3.32 9.78 3.81
C VAL A 39 -3.62 11.24 3.50
N ILE A 40 -2.57 12.06 3.40
CA ILE A 40 -2.69 13.48 3.00
C ILE A 40 -2.13 13.59 1.58
N PHE A 41 -3.03 13.73 0.62
CA PHE A 41 -2.69 13.82 -0.79
C PHE A 41 -2.90 15.24 -1.30
N ILE A 42 -1.79 15.95 -1.46
CA ILE A 42 -1.79 17.38 -1.85
C ILE A 42 -1.90 17.48 -3.37
N ASP A 43 -2.79 18.36 -3.83
CA ASP A 43 -2.93 18.69 -5.25
C ASP A 43 -1.85 19.69 -5.68
N ASP A 44 -1.26 19.50 -6.84
CA ASP A 44 -0.28 20.41 -7.47
C ASP A 44 0.97 20.76 -6.63
N MET A 45 1.39 19.90 -5.68
CA MET A 45 2.61 20.11 -4.89
C MET A 45 3.78 19.32 -5.47
N GLY A 46 4.87 20.00 -5.74
CA GLY A 46 6.15 19.42 -6.14
C GLY A 46 7.14 19.26 -4.98
N TYR A 47 8.25 18.59 -5.24
CA TYR A 47 9.33 18.41 -4.25
C TYR A 47 9.87 19.76 -3.73
N ALA A 48 10.08 20.73 -4.63
CA ALA A 48 10.64 22.03 -4.27
C ALA A 48 9.69 22.94 -3.46
N ASP A 49 8.48 22.51 -3.18
CA ASP A 49 7.46 23.31 -2.52
C ASP A 49 7.48 23.17 -0.99
N ILE A 50 8.25 22.22 -0.45
CA ILE A 50 8.34 22.00 1.01
C ILE A 50 9.76 21.90 1.52
N GLY A 51 9.99 22.32 2.76
CA GLY A 51 11.29 22.35 3.42
C GLY A 51 12.07 21.04 3.40
N PRO A 52 11.46 19.86 3.66
CA PRO A 52 12.14 18.56 3.60
C PRO A 52 12.89 18.26 2.30
N PHE A 53 12.48 18.90 1.20
CA PHE A 53 13.11 18.76 -0.12
C PHE A 53 13.83 20.03 -0.59
N GLY A 54 14.03 21.00 0.30
CA GLY A 54 14.88 22.15 0.05
C GLY A 54 14.17 23.46 -0.29
N ALA A 55 12.84 23.55 -0.16
CA ALA A 55 12.12 24.81 -0.25
C ALA A 55 12.63 25.80 0.80
N LYS A 56 12.83 27.07 0.38
CA LYS A 56 13.32 28.15 1.25
C LYS A 56 12.40 29.36 1.32
N ALA A 57 11.36 29.39 0.47
CA ALA A 57 10.48 30.54 0.36
C ALA A 57 9.61 30.77 1.61
N TYR A 58 9.29 29.70 2.34
CA TYR A 58 8.52 29.73 3.57
C TYR A 58 8.85 28.51 4.43
N PRO A 59 8.68 28.60 5.78
CA PRO A 59 8.97 27.50 6.67
C PRO A 59 7.85 26.44 6.65
N THR A 60 8.23 25.17 6.72
CA THR A 60 7.30 24.04 6.83
C THR A 60 7.64 23.15 8.04
N PRO A 61 7.65 23.69 9.28
CA PRO A 61 8.24 23.05 10.45
C PRO A 61 7.62 21.68 10.78
N HIS A 62 6.31 21.52 10.56
CA HIS A 62 5.61 20.26 10.81
C HIS A 62 5.96 19.18 9.78
N LEU A 63 6.13 19.54 8.50
CA LEU A 63 6.59 18.62 7.45
C LEU A 63 8.06 18.27 7.65
N ASP A 64 8.88 19.24 8.07
CA ASP A 64 10.30 19.02 8.43
C ASP A 64 10.41 18.02 9.60
N ARG A 65 9.54 18.16 10.61
CA ARG A 65 9.46 17.23 11.72
C ARG A 65 9.03 15.83 11.26
N MET A 66 7.97 15.75 10.46
CA MET A 66 7.48 14.48 9.89
C MET A 66 8.57 13.77 9.09
N ALA A 67 9.36 14.50 8.30
CA ALA A 67 10.46 13.95 7.51
C ALA A 67 11.62 13.45 8.40
N ARG A 68 11.88 14.08 9.54
CA ARG A 68 12.91 13.63 10.48
C ARG A 68 12.49 12.40 11.30
N GLU A 69 11.22 12.32 11.66
CA GLU A 69 10.68 11.24 12.51
C GLU A 69 10.21 10.03 11.70
N GLY A 70 9.92 10.21 10.42
CA GLY A 70 9.39 9.19 9.52
C GLY A 70 10.35 8.78 8.41
N ARG A 71 9.78 8.42 7.28
CA ARG A 71 10.53 8.09 6.06
C ARG A 71 10.27 9.15 4.98
N LYS A 72 11.33 9.62 4.37
CA LYS A 72 11.30 10.52 3.22
C LYS A 72 11.70 9.74 1.97
N PHE A 73 10.83 9.76 0.95
CA PHE A 73 11.11 9.16 -0.35
C PHE A 73 11.63 10.23 -1.30
N THR A 74 12.78 10.01 -1.89
CA THR A 74 13.41 10.94 -2.84
C THR A 74 13.04 10.62 -4.29
N ASP A 75 12.54 9.42 -4.54
CA ASP A 75 12.21 8.90 -5.86
C ASP A 75 10.78 8.33 -5.89
N PHE A 76 9.82 9.12 -5.38
CA PHE A 76 8.40 8.79 -5.42
C PHE A 76 7.74 9.52 -6.60
N TYR A 77 7.03 8.77 -7.43
CA TYR A 77 6.36 9.29 -8.61
C TYR A 77 4.89 8.92 -8.61
N VAL A 78 4.05 9.86 -9.01
CA VAL A 78 2.64 9.59 -9.31
C VAL A 78 2.52 8.91 -10.67
N THR A 79 1.42 8.20 -10.93
CA THR A 79 1.20 7.47 -12.19
C THR A 79 1.13 8.41 -13.39
N GLN A 80 0.67 9.64 -13.20
CA GLN A 80 0.70 10.73 -14.17
C GLN A 80 0.59 12.05 -13.41
N ALA A 81 1.30 13.07 -13.81
CA ALA A 81 1.33 14.39 -13.17
C ALA A 81 0.06 15.21 -13.48
N VAL A 82 -1.10 14.62 -13.27
CA VAL A 82 -2.44 15.20 -13.47
C VAL A 82 -3.38 14.68 -12.39
N CYS A 83 -4.25 15.53 -11.89
CA CYS A 83 -5.08 15.31 -10.70
C CYS A 83 -5.91 14.00 -10.71
N SER A 84 -6.81 13.77 -11.66
CA SER A 84 -7.62 12.53 -11.68
C SER A 84 -6.77 11.28 -11.85
N ALA A 85 -5.77 11.34 -12.73
CA ALA A 85 -4.90 10.22 -13.00
C ALA A 85 -4.05 9.83 -11.79
N SER A 86 -3.43 10.79 -11.09
CA SER A 86 -2.65 10.51 -9.88
C SER A 86 -3.53 9.99 -8.73
N ARG A 87 -4.76 10.52 -8.60
CA ARG A 87 -5.74 10.05 -7.60
C ARG A 87 -6.19 8.62 -7.86
N ALA A 88 -6.46 8.28 -9.13
CA ALA A 88 -6.77 6.91 -9.53
C ALA A 88 -5.63 5.95 -9.18
N GLY A 89 -4.41 6.32 -9.50
CA GLY A 89 -3.23 5.53 -9.17
C GLY A 89 -3.04 5.32 -7.67
N LEU A 90 -3.21 6.38 -6.85
CA LEU A 90 -3.11 6.28 -5.40
C LEU A 90 -4.16 5.33 -4.82
N LEU A 91 -5.42 5.49 -5.23
CA LEU A 91 -6.52 4.74 -4.65
C LEU A 91 -6.59 3.28 -5.09
N THR A 92 -6.14 2.97 -6.30
CA THR A 92 -6.25 1.59 -6.84
C THR A 92 -4.93 0.83 -6.81
N GLY A 93 -3.79 1.51 -6.60
CA GLY A 93 -2.47 0.91 -6.75
C GLY A 93 -2.13 0.52 -8.20
N CYS A 94 -2.93 0.95 -9.18
CA CYS A 94 -2.77 0.64 -10.59
C CYS A 94 -2.36 1.87 -11.40
N TYR A 95 -1.67 1.67 -12.52
CA TYR A 95 -1.50 2.76 -13.48
C TYR A 95 -2.85 3.27 -13.95
N ASN A 96 -3.04 4.58 -13.93
CA ASN A 96 -4.29 5.26 -14.27
C ASN A 96 -4.86 4.85 -15.64
N VAL A 97 -4.01 4.61 -16.63
CA VAL A 97 -4.44 4.14 -17.96
C VAL A 97 -5.07 2.75 -17.93
N ARG A 98 -4.68 1.90 -16.98
CA ARG A 98 -5.26 0.55 -16.82
C ARG A 98 -6.66 0.60 -16.24
N VAL A 99 -6.94 1.59 -15.42
CA VAL A 99 -8.27 1.81 -14.81
C VAL A 99 -9.13 2.79 -15.61
N GLY A 100 -8.71 3.12 -16.85
CA GLY A 100 -9.50 3.94 -17.79
C GLY A 100 -9.50 5.44 -17.51
N ILE A 101 -8.58 5.94 -16.68
CA ILE A 101 -8.47 7.37 -16.38
C ILE A 101 -7.27 7.98 -17.13
N PHE A 102 -7.54 8.73 -18.17
CA PHE A 102 -6.53 9.30 -19.08
C PHE A 102 -6.39 10.81 -18.87
N GLY A 103 -5.75 11.24 -17.79
CA GLY A 103 -5.56 12.65 -17.48
C GLY A 103 -6.59 13.19 -16.49
N ALA A 104 -6.94 14.48 -16.57
CA ALA A 104 -7.93 15.12 -15.72
C ALA A 104 -9.35 14.97 -16.30
N LEU A 105 -10.30 14.57 -15.48
CA LEU A 105 -11.71 14.52 -15.85
C LEU A 105 -12.29 15.95 -15.86
N GLY A 106 -12.78 16.40 -17.02
CA GLY A 106 -13.45 17.69 -17.13
C GLY A 106 -14.89 17.66 -16.59
N PRO A 107 -15.52 18.84 -16.45
CA PRO A 107 -16.91 18.94 -15.94
C PRO A 107 -17.93 18.19 -16.78
N GLY A 108 -17.68 17.98 -18.06
CA GLY A 108 -18.54 17.23 -18.96
C GLY A 108 -18.24 15.72 -19.03
N ALA A 109 -17.30 15.22 -18.24
CA ALA A 109 -16.94 13.79 -18.25
C ALA A 109 -18.10 12.92 -17.82
N ARG A 110 -18.48 11.94 -18.65
CA ARG A 110 -19.53 10.97 -18.35
C ARG A 110 -18.98 9.65 -17.80
N HIS A 111 -17.67 9.58 -17.59
CA HIS A 111 -16.97 8.43 -17.04
C HIS A 111 -16.25 8.82 -15.74
N GLY A 112 -15.81 7.83 -15.00
CA GLY A 112 -15.08 7.96 -13.76
C GLY A 112 -14.43 6.63 -13.40
N ILE A 113 -14.02 6.48 -12.16
CA ILE A 113 -13.49 5.22 -11.64
C ILE A 113 -14.53 4.10 -11.80
N ASN A 114 -14.10 2.96 -12.34
CA ASN A 114 -15.00 1.84 -12.54
C ASN A 114 -15.30 1.14 -11.21
N ALA A 115 -16.55 0.71 -11.01
CA ALA A 115 -16.96 0.00 -9.80
C ALA A 115 -16.28 -1.37 -9.59
N SER A 116 -15.64 -1.92 -10.61
CA SER A 116 -14.83 -3.14 -10.48
C SER A 116 -13.42 -2.90 -9.95
N GLU A 117 -12.98 -1.64 -9.89
CA GLU A 117 -11.65 -1.28 -9.37
C GLU A 117 -11.68 -1.26 -7.84
N MET A 118 -10.86 -2.11 -7.24
CA MET A 118 -10.72 -2.15 -5.79
C MET A 118 -9.90 -0.97 -5.30
N THR A 119 -10.51 -0.15 -4.47
CA THR A 119 -9.85 1.02 -3.88
C THR A 119 -9.17 0.70 -2.55
N LEU A 120 -8.27 1.59 -2.13
CA LEU A 120 -7.64 1.53 -0.81
C LEU A 120 -8.68 1.50 0.32
N ALA A 121 -9.81 2.24 0.17
CA ALA A 121 -10.90 2.25 1.14
C ALA A 121 -11.57 0.87 1.24
N GLU A 122 -11.86 0.23 0.11
CA GLU A 122 -12.43 -1.13 0.09
C GLU A 122 -11.50 -2.18 0.69
N ILE A 123 -10.18 -2.04 0.47
CA ILE A 123 -9.17 -2.89 1.11
C ILE A 123 -9.19 -2.68 2.63
N CYS A 124 -9.27 -1.43 3.10
CA CYS A 124 -9.36 -1.12 4.52
C CYS A 124 -10.62 -1.70 5.15
N LYS A 125 -11.75 -1.63 4.47
CA LYS A 125 -13.01 -2.25 4.94
C LYS A 125 -12.93 -3.76 5.11
N GLN A 126 -12.13 -4.47 4.30
CA GLN A 126 -11.87 -5.90 4.49
C GLN A 126 -11.11 -6.21 5.79
N LYS A 127 -10.61 -5.17 6.47
CA LYS A 127 -9.90 -5.22 7.76
C LYS A 127 -10.67 -4.48 8.85
N ASP A 128 -11.96 -4.29 8.69
CA ASP A 128 -12.89 -3.65 9.63
C ASP A 128 -12.54 -2.19 9.97
N TYR A 129 -11.84 -1.48 9.08
CA TYR A 129 -11.64 -0.04 9.23
C TYR A 129 -12.91 0.73 8.86
N ALA A 130 -13.21 1.76 9.64
CA ALA A 130 -14.05 2.87 9.19
C ALA A 130 -13.24 3.74 8.22
N THR A 131 -13.86 4.21 7.16
CA THR A 131 -13.19 4.91 6.07
C THR A 131 -13.86 6.25 5.78
N ALA A 132 -13.07 7.30 5.65
CA ALA A 132 -13.57 8.63 5.32
C ALA A 132 -12.65 9.32 4.31
N ILE A 133 -13.21 10.20 3.48
CA ILE A 133 -12.45 11.05 2.57
C ILE A 133 -12.98 12.49 2.64
N TYR A 134 -12.07 13.44 2.77
CA TYR A 134 -12.37 14.86 2.85
C TYR A 134 -11.57 15.62 1.81
N GLY A 135 -12.26 16.44 0.99
CA GLY A 135 -11.67 17.24 -0.08
C GLY A 135 -11.89 16.68 -1.48
N LYS A 136 -11.00 17.05 -2.41
CA LYS A 136 -11.17 16.79 -3.85
C LYS A 136 -11.13 15.29 -4.19
N TRP A 137 -12.24 14.78 -4.73
CA TRP A 137 -12.36 13.43 -5.28
C TRP A 137 -11.81 13.29 -6.69
N HIS A 138 -12.40 13.96 -7.63
CA HIS A 138 -12.04 14.08 -9.05
C HIS A 138 -11.88 12.76 -9.81
N LEU A 139 -12.66 11.72 -9.44
CA LEU A 139 -12.71 10.42 -10.15
C LEU A 139 -14.09 10.11 -10.72
N GLY A 140 -14.83 11.16 -11.09
CA GLY A 140 -16.15 11.12 -11.64
C GLY A 140 -17.18 11.79 -10.73
N HIS A 141 -18.18 12.44 -11.32
CA HIS A 141 -19.18 13.24 -10.61
C HIS A 141 -20.61 12.65 -10.71
N HIS A 142 -20.83 11.63 -11.54
CA HIS A 142 -22.09 10.90 -11.52
C HIS A 142 -22.18 9.98 -10.30
N LYS A 143 -23.40 9.74 -9.83
CA LYS A 143 -23.68 9.00 -8.60
C LYS A 143 -22.88 7.70 -8.44
N GLN A 144 -22.75 6.93 -9.51
CA GLN A 144 -22.02 5.64 -9.50
C GLN A 144 -20.50 5.77 -9.32
N PHE A 145 -19.95 6.98 -9.48
CA PHE A 145 -18.51 7.23 -9.35
C PHE A 145 -18.14 7.97 -8.05
N LEU A 146 -19.11 8.28 -7.20
CA LEU A 146 -18.85 9.03 -5.96
C LEU A 146 -18.15 8.15 -4.90
N PRO A 147 -17.40 8.74 -3.97
CA PRO A 147 -16.62 8.02 -2.97
C PRO A 147 -17.39 6.95 -2.19
N MET A 148 -18.65 7.23 -1.85
CA MET A 148 -19.52 6.31 -1.12
C MET A 148 -19.82 5.00 -1.90
N GLN A 149 -19.57 4.96 -3.21
CA GLN A 149 -19.69 3.76 -4.05
C GLN A 149 -18.34 3.01 -4.15
N HIS A 150 -17.30 3.53 -3.54
CA HIS A 150 -15.92 3.05 -3.64
C HIS A 150 -15.27 2.86 -2.26
N GLY A 151 -16.06 2.36 -1.31
CA GLY A 151 -15.58 1.90 -0.01
C GLY A 151 -15.47 2.96 1.09
N PHE A 152 -15.81 4.21 0.84
CA PHE A 152 -15.84 5.23 1.89
C PHE A 152 -17.18 5.27 2.63
N ASP A 153 -17.13 5.36 3.94
CA ASP A 153 -18.30 5.48 4.83
C ASP A 153 -18.75 6.93 4.98
N ASP A 154 -17.82 7.88 4.84
CA ASP A 154 -18.09 9.32 4.95
C ASP A 154 -17.31 10.10 3.88
N TYR A 155 -17.94 11.16 3.36
CA TYR A 155 -17.36 12.03 2.34
C TYR A 155 -17.83 13.47 2.50
N PHE A 156 -16.87 14.39 2.46
CA PHE A 156 -17.14 15.81 2.36
C PHE A 156 -16.13 16.48 1.40
N GLY A 157 -16.64 17.05 0.28
CA GLY A 157 -15.78 17.69 -0.75
C GLY A 157 -16.54 18.00 -2.03
#